data_99fabfa60e6aee2054cd0d73be73705d
#
_entry.id   99fabfa60e6aee2054cd0d73be73705d
#
_cell.length_a   1.000
_cell.length_b   1.000
_cell.length_c   1.000
_cell.angle_alpha   90.00
_cell.angle_beta   90.00
_cell.angle_gamma   90.00
#
_symmetry.space_group_name_H-M   'P 1'
#
loop_
_entity.id
_entity.type
_entity.pdbx_description
1 polymer ?
#
loop_
_entity_poly.entity_id
_entity_poly.type
_entity_poly.pdbx_seq_one_letter_code
_entity_poly.pdbx_strand_id
1 'polypeptide(L)'
;MAAIETGESYTSTFVLTDVNGNYIDATVVLTVTLPNQTTATPSITHDSLGHYHVDYTLALEGLYKFQWTSTGPSTSKTDYVPVVTFRSLVSIDDVKAFINFGSSTSNEKESLLRQVMMAVTEMIEEVVGTCVIRTFTNERVPGGYTAMVLKLSHGPLLNETSLTSISSVRINGPTWTQANNEFIVYPDSATVELQSQQPFYYGPWKATYTAGRPVISQKIQLAALEICYDMWSTQRPYGADQLEPGPSETATWESLVNTYKIPPHAMAMLSGEERPGFR
;
A
#
# COMPACT_ATOMS: atom_id res chain seq x y z
N MET A 1 -12.83 2.74 -9.14
CA MET A 1 -12.59 1.29 -9.09
C MET A 1 -11.96 0.99 -7.75
N ALA A 2 -12.44 0.01 -6.98
CA ALA A 2 -11.80 -0.37 -5.72
C ALA A 2 -10.38 -0.90 -6.00
N ALA A 3 -9.45 -0.68 -5.07
CA ALA A 3 -8.12 -1.26 -5.18
C ALA A 3 -8.18 -2.78 -5.00
N ILE A 4 -7.34 -3.49 -5.74
CA ILE A 4 -7.22 -4.96 -5.70
C ILE A 4 -5.99 -5.31 -4.87
N GLU A 5 -6.01 -6.42 -4.14
CA GLU A 5 -4.86 -6.85 -3.34
C GLU A 5 -3.77 -7.51 -4.21
N THR A 6 -2.52 -7.37 -3.79
CA THR A 6 -1.40 -8.08 -4.44
C THR A 6 -1.58 -9.59 -4.35
N GLY A 7 -1.32 -10.28 -5.45
CA GLY A 7 -1.50 -11.73 -5.56
C GLY A 7 -2.88 -12.15 -6.09
N GLU A 8 -3.85 -11.25 -6.12
CA GLU A 8 -5.15 -11.51 -6.74
C GLU A 8 -5.07 -11.47 -8.26
N SER A 9 -6.02 -12.14 -8.89
CA SER A 9 -6.19 -12.14 -10.34
C SER A 9 -7.18 -11.07 -10.76
N TYR A 10 -6.82 -10.26 -11.74
CA TYR A 10 -7.69 -9.29 -12.39
C TYR A 10 -8.06 -9.76 -13.79
N THR A 11 -9.37 -9.89 -14.04
CA THR A 11 -9.90 -10.19 -15.38
C THR A 11 -10.13 -8.89 -16.16
N SER A 12 -9.29 -8.64 -17.15
CA SER A 12 -9.47 -7.52 -18.08
C SER A 12 -10.20 -8.03 -19.33
N THR A 13 -11.28 -7.35 -19.71
CA THR A 13 -12.11 -7.72 -20.85
C THR A 13 -12.05 -6.67 -21.96
N PHE A 14 -12.13 -7.14 -23.21
CA PHE A 14 -12.21 -6.28 -24.39
C PHE A 14 -13.31 -6.79 -25.32
N VAL A 15 -14.16 -5.87 -25.74
CA VAL A 15 -15.27 -6.17 -26.69
C VAL A 15 -15.05 -5.36 -27.95
N LEU A 16 -15.09 -6.02 -29.10
CA LEU A 16 -14.87 -5.43 -30.40
C LEU A 16 -16.13 -5.48 -31.26
N THR A 17 -16.54 -4.32 -31.75
CA THR A 17 -17.69 -4.18 -32.64
C THR A 17 -17.32 -3.39 -33.90
N ASP A 18 -18.07 -3.63 -35.00
CA ASP A 18 -17.99 -2.82 -36.20
C ASP A 18 -18.72 -1.46 -36.03
N VAL A 19 -18.72 -0.64 -37.08
CA VAL A 19 -19.37 0.67 -37.07
C VAL A 19 -20.91 0.59 -36.93
N ASN A 20 -21.49 -0.58 -37.14
CA ASN A 20 -22.93 -0.84 -37.03
C ASN A 20 -23.29 -1.45 -35.66
N GLY A 21 -22.28 -1.70 -34.79
CA GLY A 21 -22.48 -2.32 -33.48
C GLY A 21 -22.50 -3.86 -33.48
N ASN A 22 -22.20 -4.52 -34.61
CA ASN A 22 -22.12 -5.97 -34.66
C ASN A 22 -20.75 -6.44 -34.14
N TYR A 23 -20.73 -7.55 -33.40
CA TYR A 23 -19.48 -8.16 -32.93
C TYR A 23 -18.65 -8.69 -34.09
N ILE A 24 -17.36 -8.43 -34.06
CA ILE A 24 -16.42 -8.89 -35.08
C ILE A 24 -15.10 -9.34 -34.46
N ASP A 25 -14.46 -10.29 -35.12
CA ASP A 25 -13.11 -10.73 -34.71
C ASP A 25 -12.04 -9.92 -35.44
N ALA A 26 -10.95 -9.67 -34.70
CA ALA A 26 -9.74 -9.05 -35.23
C ALA A 26 -8.50 -9.54 -34.47
N THR A 27 -7.32 -9.18 -34.97
CA THR A 27 -6.10 -9.38 -34.21
C THR A 27 -6.07 -8.38 -33.06
N VAL A 28 -6.05 -8.91 -31.81
CA VAL A 28 -6.07 -8.13 -30.58
C VAL A 28 -4.76 -8.34 -29.83
N VAL A 29 -4.21 -7.27 -29.29
CA VAL A 29 -3.00 -7.30 -28.46
C VAL A 29 -3.33 -6.59 -27.14
N LEU A 30 -2.90 -7.16 -26.01
CA LEU A 30 -2.91 -6.55 -24.70
C LEU A 30 -1.47 -6.25 -24.28
N THR A 31 -1.21 -5.00 -23.92
CA THR A 31 0.02 -4.60 -23.25
C THR A 31 -0.30 -4.19 -21.83
N VAL A 32 0.29 -4.87 -20.86
CA VAL A 32 0.20 -4.53 -19.43
C VAL A 32 1.45 -3.78 -19.02
N THR A 33 1.31 -2.53 -18.61
CA THR A 33 2.40 -1.77 -17.99
C THR A 33 2.32 -1.95 -16.47
N LEU A 34 3.39 -2.47 -15.88
CA LEU A 34 3.50 -2.73 -14.44
C LEU A 34 3.88 -1.44 -13.68
N PRO A 35 3.68 -1.40 -12.35
CA PRO A 35 4.06 -0.22 -11.53
C PRO A 35 5.53 0.20 -11.65
N ASN A 36 6.43 -0.75 -11.91
CA ASN A 36 7.86 -0.49 -12.14
C ASN A 36 8.20 -0.03 -13.58
N GLN A 37 7.19 0.30 -14.40
CA GLN A 37 7.28 0.74 -15.79
C GLN A 37 7.76 -0.34 -16.79
N THR A 38 7.93 -1.58 -16.37
CA THR A 38 8.15 -2.67 -17.33
C THR A 38 6.82 -3.08 -17.99
N THR A 39 6.89 -3.73 -19.14
CA THR A 39 5.71 -4.18 -19.89
C THR A 39 5.65 -5.70 -20.00
N ALA A 40 4.45 -6.24 -19.98
CA ALA A 40 4.14 -7.64 -20.24
C ALA A 40 3.05 -7.75 -21.33
N THR A 41 3.12 -8.81 -22.12
CA THR A 41 2.12 -9.14 -23.14
C THR A 41 1.56 -10.53 -22.83
N PRO A 42 0.53 -10.63 -21.96
CA PRO A 42 -0.04 -11.93 -21.58
C PRO A 42 -0.84 -12.56 -22.74
N SER A 43 -1.04 -13.88 -22.65
CA SER A 43 -1.85 -14.60 -23.61
C SER A 43 -3.32 -14.21 -23.48
N ILE A 44 -3.97 -13.91 -24.60
CA ILE A 44 -5.36 -13.50 -24.68
C ILE A 44 -6.25 -14.72 -24.91
N THR A 45 -7.33 -14.82 -24.17
CA THR A 45 -8.41 -15.80 -24.41
C THR A 45 -9.49 -15.16 -25.27
N HIS A 46 -9.87 -15.84 -26.35
CA HIS A 46 -11.00 -15.47 -27.21
C HIS A 46 -12.22 -16.27 -26.76
N ASP A 47 -13.21 -15.62 -26.18
CA ASP A 47 -14.39 -16.26 -25.61
C ASP A 47 -15.47 -16.58 -26.64
N SER A 48 -15.73 -15.60 -27.49
CA SER A 48 -16.72 -15.65 -28.58
C SER A 48 -16.50 -14.50 -29.55
N LEU A 49 -17.24 -14.44 -30.61
CA LEU A 49 -17.14 -13.41 -31.64
C LEU A 49 -17.04 -12.01 -31.01
N GLY A 50 -15.90 -11.34 -31.20
CA GLY A 50 -15.63 -9.99 -30.68
C GLY A 50 -15.39 -9.89 -29.18
N HIS A 51 -15.35 -10.99 -28.42
CA HIS A 51 -15.14 -10.99 -26.97
C HIS A 51 -13.80 -11.61 -26.60
N TYR A 52 -13.01 -10.86 -25.86
CA TYR A 52 -11.68 -11.27 -25.42
C TYR A 52 -11.50 -10.98 -23.93
N HIS A 53 -10.75 -11.83 -23.22
CA HIS A 53 -10.34 -11.55 -21.85
C HIS A 53 -8.92 -12.03 -21.57
N VAL A 54 -8.37 -11.51 -20.50
CA VAL A 54 -7.13 -11.99 -19.89
C VAL A 54 -7.27 -11.99 -18.38
N ASP A 55 -6.93 -13.09 -17.75
CA ASP A 55 -6.73 -13.18 -16.31
C ASP A 55 -5.25 -12.92 -16.00
N TYR A 56 -4.98 -11.86 -15.24
CA TYR A 56 -3.63 -11.42 -14.93
C TYR A 56 -3.40 -11.33 -13.42
N THR A 57 -2.40 -12.05 -12.90
CA THR A 57 -2.04 -12.00 -11.48
C THR A 57 -1.26 -10.72 -11.18
N LEU A 58 -1.74 -9.94 -10.22
CA LEU A 58 -1.19 -8.65 -9.84
C LEU A 58 -0.12 -8.82 -8.75
N ALA A 59 1.13 -9.02 -9.15
CA ALA A 59 2.22 -9.36 -8.23
C ALA A 59 2.86 -8.14 -7.53
N LEU A 60 2.72 -6.93 -8.06
CA LEU A 60 3.37 -5.72 -7.55
C LEU A 60 2.34 -4.72 -7.06
N GLU A 61 2.64 -4.05 -5.96
CA GLU A 61 1.86 -2.90 -5.49
C GLU A 61 2.06 -1.68 -6.41
N GLY A 62 0.99 -0.93 -6.64
CA GLY A 62 0.98 0.28 -7.44
C GLY A 62 -0.05 0.27 -8.55
N LEU A 63 0.12 1.15 -9.54
CA LEU A 63 -0.84 1.31 -10.62
C LEU A 63 -0.43 0.48 -11.84
N TYR A 64 -1.29 -0.45 -12.23
CA TYR A 64 -1.19 -1.18 -13.49
C TYR A 64 -1.99 -0.46 -14.58
N LYS A 65 -1.48 -0.49 -15.81
CA LYS A 65 -2.18 -0.01 -17.01
C LYS A 65 -2.36 -1.18 -17.97
N PHE A 66 -3.61 -1.55 -18.25
CA PHE A 66 -3.99 -2.55 -19.26
C PHE A 66 -4.40 -1.82 -20.52
N GLN A 67 -3.65 -1.97 -21.59
CA GLN A 67 -3.91 -1.30 -22.85
C GLN A 67 -4.16 -2.33 -23.95
N TRP A 68 -5.45 -2.43 -24.34
CA TRP A 68 -5.90 -3.23 -25.45
C TRP A 68 -5.79 -2.45 -26.76
N THR A 69 -5.39 -3.13 -27.82
CA THR A 69 -5.35 -2.59 -29.17
C THR A 69 -5.80 -3.65 -30.14
N SER A 70 -6.55 -3.25 -31.18
CA SER A 70 -6.95 -4.15 -32.26
C SER A 70 -6.55 -3.60 -33.62
N THR A 71 -6.36 -4.52 -34.58
CA THR A 71 -6.09 -4.17 -35.99
C THR A 71 -7.26 -4.63 -36.84
N GLY A 72 -7.89 -3.66 -37.53
CA GLY A 72 -8.96 -3.82 -38.49
C GLY A 72 -10.38 -4.20 -37.98
N PRO A 73 -11.17 -3.41 -37.25
CA PRO A 73 -11.00 -1.96 -37.05
C PRO A 73 -9.96 -1.63 -35.99
N SER A 74 -9.30 -0.49 -36.19
CA SER A 74 -8.33 0.03 -35.19
C SER A 74 -9.10 0.66 -34.04
N THR A 75 -9.09 0.01 -32.88
CA THR A 75 -9.64 0.55 -31.63
C THR A 75 -8.72 0.25 -30.46
N SER A 76 -8.87 1.00 -29.39
CA SER A 76 -8.11 0.80 -28.16
C SER A 76 -8.96 1.03 -26.93
N LYS A 77 -8.70 0.26 -25.87
CA LYS A 77 -9.26 0.44 -24.52
C LYS A 77 -8.13 0.47 -23.52
N THR A 78 -8.21 1.35 -22.54
CA THR A 78 -7.22 1.41 -21.46
C THR A 78 -7.94 1.36 -20.12
N ASP A 79 -7.53 0.42 -19.27
CA ASP A 79 -8.01 0.29 -17.90
C ASP A 79 -6.82 0.55 -16.95
N TYR A 80 -7.07 1.29 -15.87
CA TYR A 80 -6.11 1.52 -14.80
C TYR A 80 -6.57 0.78 -13.55
N VAL A 81 -5.70 -0.08 -13.02
CA VAL A 81 -6.01 -0.94 -11.88
C VAL A 81 -5.04 -0.61 -10.74
N PRO A 82 -5.52 0.04 -9.66
CA PRO A 82 -4.73 0.26 -8.47
C PRO A 82 -4.62 -1.04 -7.67
N VAL A 83 -3.39 -1.40 -7.30
CA VAL A 83 -3.08 -2.60 -6.54
C VAL A 83 -2.42 -2.21 -5.23
N VAL A 84 -2.92 -2.75 -4.13
CA VAL A 84 -2.43 -2.50 -2.79
C VAL A 84 -2.00 -3.80 -2.13
N THR A 85 -0.98 -3.75 -1.29
CA THR A 85 -0.60 -4.89 -0.46
C THR A 85 -1.37 -4.82 0.85
N PHE A 86 -2.11 -5.89 1.18
CA PHE A 86 -2.76 -5.99 2.49
C PHE A 86 -1.69 -5.95 3.59
N ARG A 87 -1.81 -4.97 4.48
CA ARG A 87 -0.91 -4.77 5.60
C ARG A 87 -1.74 -4.60 6.86
N SER A 88 -1.48 -5.43 7.84
CA SER A 88 -2.17 -5.34 9.12
C SER A 88 -1.24 -5.69 10.27
N LEU A 89 -1.47 -5.04 11.43
CA LEU A 89 -0.77 -5.28 12.70
C LEU A 89 -1.25 -6.55 13.39
N VAL A 90 -2.44 -7.03 13.03
CA VAL A 90 -3.10 -8.19 13.62
C VAL A 90 -3.66 -9.09 12.52
N SER A 91 -3.87 -10.37 12.80
CA SER A 91 -4.47 -11.26 11.82
C SER A 91 -5.96 -10.98 11.65
N ILE A 92 -6.49 -11.30 10.47
CA ILE A 92 -7.93 -11.13 10.21
C ILE A 92 -8.77 -12.03 11.12
N ASP A 93 -8.26 -13.20 11.49
CA ASP A 93 -8.96 -14.14 12.37
C ASP A 93 -9.03 -13.62 13.80
N ASP A 94 -7.96 -12.98 14.31
CA ASP A 94 -7.95 -12.33 15.61
C ASP A 94 -8.97 -11.18 15.66
N VAL A 95 -9.03 -10.35 14.59
CA VAL A 95 -10.02 -9.28 14.50
C VAL A 95 -11.42 -9.85 14.44
N LYS A 96 -11.70 -10.87 13.61
CA LYS A 96 -13.01 -11.54 13.53
C LYS A 96 -13.44 -12.09 14.88
N ALA A 97 -12.54 -12.72 15.62
CA ALA A 97 -12.80 -13.24 16.95
C ALA A 97 -13.12 -12.10 17.95
N PHE A 98 -12.32 -11.02 17.91
CA PHE A 98 -12.46 -9.89 18.84
C PHE A 98 -13.76 -9.11 18.63
N ILE A 99 -14.16 -8.86 17.37
CA ILE A 99 -15.41 -8.14 17.04
C ILE A 99 -16.64 -9.02 17.04
N ASN A 100 -16.50 -10.31 17.38
CA ASN A 100 -17.56 -11.31 17.30
C ASN A 100 -18.23 -11.32 15.91
N PHE A 101 -17.40 -11.43 14.88
CA PHE A 101 -17.82 -11.43 13.48
C PHE A 101 -18.65 -12.68 13.22
N GLY A 102 -19.98 -12.54 12.99
CA GLY A 102 -20.89 -13.66 12.80
C GLY A 102 -20.48 -14.56 11.64
N SER A 103 -20.87 -15.82 11.66
CA SER A 103 -20.54 -16.86 10.67
C SER A 103 -21.10 -16.61 9.24
N SER A 104 -21.93 -15.61 9.06
CA SER A 104 -22.47 -15.21 7.75
C SER A 104 -21.45 -14.34 7.01
N THR A 105 -20.50 -14.99 6.35
CA THR A 105 -19.45 -14.33 5.59
C THR A 105 -19.89 -14.04 4.17
N SER A 106 -20.38 -12.84 3.90
CA SER A 106 -20.30 -12.30 2.55
C SER A 106 -18.86 -11.81 2.29
N ASN A 107 -18.30 -12.12 1.13
CA ASN A 107 -16.98 -11.64 0.72
C ASN A 107 -16.86 -10.09 0.82
N GLU A 108 -17.97 -9.38 0.63
CA GLU A 108 -18.04 -7.92 0.76
C GLU A 108 -17.73 -7.42 2.17
N LYS A 109 -18.26 -8.09 3.21
CA LYS A 109 -17.99 -7.73 4.62
C LYS A 109 -16.54 -8.00 4.99
N GLU A 110 -15.95 -9.06 4.46
CA GLU A 110 -14.53 -9.35 4.69
C GLU A 110 -13.63 -8.34 4.00
N SER A 111 -13.95 -7.94 2.77
CA SER A 111 -13.22 -6.88 2.06
C SER A 111 -13.28 -5.55 2.81
N LEU A 112 -14.45 -5.19 3.35
CA LEU A 112 -14.59 -4.00 4.18
C LEU A 112 -13.76 -4.10 5.47
N LEU A 113 -13.77 -5.26 6.13
CA LEU A 113 -12.96 -5.48 7.34
C LEU A 113 -11.46 -5.32 7.05
N ARG A 114 -10.97 -5.83 5.91
CA ARG A 114 -9.59 -5.65 5.47
C ARG A 114 -9.24 -4.17 5.27
N GLN A 115 -10.14 -3.38 4.70
CA GLN A 115 -9.95 -1.93 4.55
C GLN A 115 -9.88 -1.23 5.91
N VAL A 116 -10.74 -1.59 6.86
CA VAL A 116 -10.66 -1.10 8.26
C VAL A 116 -9.30 -1.42 8.87
N MET A 117 -8.84 -2.67 8.76
CA MET A 117 -7.56 -3.11 9.32
C MET A 117 -6.37 -2.36 8.72
N MET A 118 -6.39 -2.08 7.41
CA MET A 118 -5.34 -1.28 6.75
C MET A 118 -5.34 0.15 7.26
N ALA A 119 -6.50 0.80 7.34
CA ALA A 119 -6.61 2.16 7.85
C ALA A 119 -6.16 2.27 9.32
N VAL A 120 -6.53 1.30 10.16
CA VAL A 120 -6.08 1.23 11.56
C VAL A 120 -4.55 1.07 11.64
N THR A 121 -3.98 0.25 10.76
CA THR A 121 -2.53 0.08 10.69
C THR A 121 -1.83 1.40 10.37
N GLU A 122 -2.32 2.15 9.37
CA GLU A 122 -1.76 3.45 9.00
C GLU A 122 -1.88 4.46 10.14
N MET A 123 -3.04 4.56 10.80
CA MET A 123 -3.25 5.45 11.95
C MET A 123 -2.31 5.14 13.11
N ILE A 124 -2.08 3.87 13.41
CA ILE A 124 -1.14 3.49 14.47
C ILE A 124 0.30 3.80 14.05
N GLU A 125 0.68 3.52 12.80
CA GLU A 125 2.02 3.82 12.30
C GLU A 125 2.33 5.32 12.27
N GLU A 126 1.33 6.20 12.14
CA GLU A 126 1.51 7.65 12.29
C GLU A 126 1.93 8.04 13.72
N VAL A 127 1.47 7.30 14.72
CA VAL A 127 1.78 7.56 16.14
C VAL A 127 3.11 6.94 16.57
N VAL A 128 3.29 5.64 16.26
CA VAL A 128 4.41 4.85 16.80
C VAL A 128 5.53 4.58 15.80
N GLY A 129 5.40 5.06 14.57
CA GLY A 129 6.30 4.78 13.45
C GLY A 129 5.98 3.46 12.77
N THR A 130 6.74 3.14 11.71
CA THR A 130 6.51 1.96 10.87
C THR A 130 6.57 0.68 11.68
N CYS A 131 5.50 -0.08 11.69
CA CYS A 131 5.38 -1.35 12.40
C CYS A 131 5.48 -2.54 11.45
N VAL A 132 4.73 -2.50 10.34
CA VAL A 132 4.75 -3.59 9.35
C VAL A 132 6.02 -3.47 8.50
N ILE A 133 6.77 -4.58 8.42
CA ILE A 133 8.04 -4.60 7.67
C ILE A 133 7.76 -4.35 6.18
N ARG A 134 8.42 -3.34 5.61
CA ARG A 134 8.34 -3.00 4.18
C ARG A 134 9.59 -2.30 3.68
N THR A 135 9.85 -2.44 2.38
CA THR A 135 10.99 -1.79 1.72
C THR A 135 10.53 -0.52 1.03
N PHE A 136 11.24 0.57 1.32
CA PHE A 136 11.09 1.86 0.67
C PHE A 136 12.18 1.99 -0.37
N THR A 137 11.81 2.11 -1.65
CA THR A 137 12.76 2.16 -2.76
C THR A 137 12.84 3.57 -3.32
N ASN A 138 14.05 4.13 -3.37
CA ASN A 138 14.31 5.47 -3.90
C ASN A 138 13.48 6.56 -3.21
N GLU A 139 13.17 6.41 -1.95
CA GLU A 139 12.44 7.42 -1.20
C GLU A 139 13.24 8.72 -1.11
N ARG A 140 12.57 9.84 -1.37
CA ARG A 140 13.20 11.15 -1.31
C ARG A 140 13.34 11.62 0.13
N VAL A 141 14.57 11.77 0.56
CA VAL A 141 14.90 12.24 1.91
C VAL A 141 15.41 13.68 1.84
N PRO A 142 14.81 14.60 2.60
CA PRO A 142 15.31 15.97 2.67
C PRO A 142 16.70 15.98 3.34
N GLY A 143 17.68 16.63 2.70
CA GLY A 143 19.02 16.83 3.27
C GLY A 143 19.40 18.30 3.14
N GLY A 144 20.01 18.85 4.17
CA GLY A 144 20.58 20.21 4.17
C GLY A 144 22.07 20.19 3.81
N TYR A 145 22.59 21.28 3.32
CA TYR A 145 24.01 21.44 2.92
C TYR A 145 25.03 21.20 4.07
N THR A 146 24.58 21.16 5.32
CA THR A 146 25.42 20.99 6.49
C THR A 146 24.95 19.86 7.42
N ALA A 147 24.01 19.04 6.95
CA ALA A 147 23.48 17.96 7.78
C ALA A 147 24.53 16.84 7.95
N MET A 148 25.03 16.67 9.17
CA MET A 148 25.91 15.54 9.53
C MET A 148 25.13 14.23 9.58
N VAL A 149 23.83 14.31 9.90
CA VAL A 149 22.91 13.19 10.07
C VAL A 149 21.77 13.32 9.07
N LEU A 150 21.51 12.26 8.33
CA LEU A 150 20.35 12.14 7.46
C LEU A 150 19.24 11.38 8.20
N LYS A 151 18.06 11.98 8.36
CA LYS A 151 16.90 11.34 8.98
C LYS A 151 16.00 10.77 7.90
N LEU A 152 15.76 9.45 7.96
CA LEU A 152 14.83 8.77 7.06
C LEU A 152 13.39 9.01 7.53
N SER A 153 12.44 9.05 6.59
CA SER A 153 11.03 9.38 6.89
C SER A 153 10.33 8.25 7.64
N HIS A 154 10.72 7.01 7.35
CA HIS A 154 10.11 5.83 7.96
C HIS A 154 11.10 5.09 8.85
N GLY A 155 10.63 4.59 9.98
CA GLY A 155 11.41 3.78 10.92
C GLY A 155 10.55 3.32 12.09
N PRO A 156 11.10 2.45 12.97
CA PRO A 156 12.50 2.05 13.02
C PRO A 156 12.93 1.24 11.80
N LEU A 157 14.24 1.17 11.53
CA LEU A 157 14.79 0.24 10.55
C LEU A 157 14.86 -1.15 11.15
N LEU A 158 14.76 -2.17 10.31
CA LEU A 158 14.75 -3.56 10.77
C LEU A 158 16.08 -3.93 11.45
N ASN A 159 17.20 -3.45 10.93
CA ASN A 159 18.54 -3.60 11.49
C ASN A 159 19.53 -2.63 10.79
N GLU A 160 20.79 -2.65 11.19
CA GLU A 160 21.84 -1.79 10.63
C GLU A 160 22.10 -2.03 9.12
N THR A 161 21.86 -3.24 8.63
CA THR A 161 22.06 -3.61 7.22
C THR A 161 20.81 -3.37 6.34
N SER A 162 19.73 -2.87 6.93
CA SER A 162 18.45 -2.64 6.25
C SER A 162 18.49 -1.46 5.28
N LEU A 163 19.46 -0.57 5.43
CA LEU A 163 19.70 0.51 4.47
C LEU A 163 20.66 0.01 3.41
N THR A 164 20.19 -0.10 2.17
CA THR A 164 21.00 -0.65 1.06
C THR A 164 21.76 0.41 0.30
N SER A 165 21.17 1.59 0.09
CA SER A 165 21.83 2.66 -0.66
C SER A 165 21.26 4.04 -0.33
N ILE A 166 22.13 5.05 -0.46
CA ILE A 166 21.78 6.48 -0.47
C ILE A 166 22.40 7.09 -1.70
N SER A 167 21.61 7.76 -2.53
CA SER A 167 22.08 8.42 -3.74
C SER A 167 21.63 9.87 -3.83
N SER A 168 22.46 10.73 -4.37
CA SER A 168 22.07 12.11 -4.69
C SER A 168 21.06 12.14 -5.82
N VAL A 169 20.08 13.05 -5.73
CA VAL A 169 19.15 13.33 -6.85
C VAL A 169 19.84 14.14 -7.94
N ARG A 170 20.97 14.77 -7.68
CA ARG A 170 21.71 15.57 -8.64
C ARG A 170 22.44 14.69 -9.63
N ILE A 171 22.53 15.14 -10.88
CA ILE A 171 23.32 14.50 -11.93
C ILE A 171 24.79 14.46 -11.48
N ASN A 172 25.42 13.28 -11.58
CA ASN A 172 26.80 13.02 -11.12
C ASN A 172 27.03 13.23 -9.61
N GLY A 173 25.95 13.22 -8.80
CA GLY A 173 26.08 13.21 -7.35
C GLY A 173 26.53 11.84 -6.83
N PRO A 174 27.09 11.80 -5.61
CA PRO A 174 27.59 10.56 -5.03
C PRO A 174 26.46 9.56 -4.73
N THR A 175 26.82 8.28 -4.78
CA THR A 175 25.99 7.17 -4.30
C THR A 175 26.83 6.39 -3.29
N TRP A 176 26.28 6.16 -2.11
CA TRP A 176 26.88 5.32 -1.06
C TRP A 176 26.06 4.04 -0.90
N THR A 177 26.75 2.95 -0.62
CA THR A 177 26.14 1.63 -0.47
C THR A 177 26.56 0.96 0.82
N GLN A 178 25.71 0.12 1.37
CA GLN A 178 26.04 -0.70 2.54
C GLN A 178 27.20 -1.65 2.25
N ALA A 179 27.29 -2.17 1.03
CA ALA A 179 28.33 -3.11 0.63
C ALA A 179 29.76 -2.51 0.76
N ASN A 180 29.89 -1.19 0.62
CA ASN A 180 31.17 -0.47 0.76
C ASN A 180 31.42 0.06 2.17
N ASN A 181 30.47 -0.17 3.10
CA ASN A 181 30.56 0.29 4.49
C ASN A 181 30.79 1.81 4.62
N GLU A 182 30.10 2.61 3.78
CA GLU A 182 30.31 4.06 3.66
C GLU A 182 29.48 4.88 4.66
N PHE A 183 28.53 4.27 5.36
CA PHE A 183 27.67 4.94 6.33
C PHE A 183 27.40 4.10 7.59
N ILE A 184 27.10 4.81 8.67
CA ILE A 184 26.70 4.25 9.97
C ILE A 184 25.18 4.45 10.09
N VAL A 185 24.48 3.38 10.43
CA VAL A 185 23.02 3.36 10.56
C VAL A 185 22.64 3.22 12.02
N TYR A 186 21.72 4.05 12.48
CA TYR A 186 21.07 3.96 13.78
C TYR A 186 19.63 3.51 13.60
N PRO A 187 19.33 2.20 13.74
CA PRO A 187 18.02 1.64 13.37
C PRO A 187 16.86 2.25 14.13
N ASP A 188 16.98 2.43 15.44
CA ASP A 188 15.88 2.90 16.30
C ASP A 188 15.44 4.33 15.96
N SER A 189 16.39 5.20 15.66
CA SER A 189 16.12 6.59 15.28
C SER A 189 15.89 6.78 13.77
N ALA A 190 16.16 5.74 12.95
CA ALA A 190 16.26 5.78 11.50
C ALA A 190 17.08 6.96 11.00
N THR A 191 18.25 7.11 11.60
CA THR A 191 19.22 8.14 11.22
C THR A 191 20.47 7.48 10.63
N VAL A 192 21.14 8.22 9.77
CA VAL A 192 22.32 7.76 9.04
C VAL A 192 23.38 8.83 9.08
N GLU A 193 24.62 8.43 9.33
CA GLU A 193 25.82 9.25 9.29
C GLU A 193 26.80 8.68 8.26
N LEU A 194 27.55 9.53 7.57
CA LEU A 194 28.64 9.06 6.74
C LEU A 194 29.83 8.65 7.61
N GLN A 195 30.45 7.50 7.32
CA GLN A 195 31.61 7.02 8.07
C GLN A 195 32.79 7.96 7.95
N SER A 196 32.87 8.74 6.86
CA SER A 196 33.86 9.79 6.64
C SER A 196 33.68 11.02 7.55
N GLN A 197 32.64 11.06 8.38
CA GLN A 197 32.25 12.20 9.23
C GLN A 197 32.09 13.51 8.43
N GLN A 198 31.72 13.40 7.15
CA GLN A 198 31.43 14.55 6.31
C GLN A 198 29.93 14.80 6.26
N PRO A 199 29.48 16.04 6.12
CA PRO A 199 28.09 16.35 5.95
C PRO A 199 27.56 15.91 4.58
N PHE A 200 26.23 15.69 4.52
CA PHE A 200 25.51 15.36 3.30
C PHE A 200 25.34 16.60 2.41
N TYR A 201 26.36 16.97 1.62
CA TYR A 201 26.39 18.22 0.85
C TYR A 201 25.48 18.28 -0.37
N TYR A 202 25.12 17.14 -0.97
CA TYR A 202 24.53 17.08 -2.32
C TYR A 202 23.05 16.74 -2.32
N GLY A 203 22.31 17.10 -1.28
CA GLY A 203 20.87 16.87 -1.20
C GLY A 203 20.05 17.56 -2.30
N PRO A 204 18.81 17.16 -2.52
CA PRO A 204 18.09 16.08 -1.81
C PRO A 204 18.62 14.68 -2.15
N TRP A 205 18.30 13.72 -1.28
CA TRP A 205 18.78 12.35 -1.36
C TRP A 205 17.67 11.38 -1.71
N LYS A 206 18.02 10.23 -2.26
CA LYS A 206 17.17 9.06 -2.39
C LYS A 206 17.77 7.94 -1.58
N ALA A 207 16.95 7.32 -0.73
CA ALA A 207 17.35 6.19 0.08
C ALA A 207 16.51 4.95 -0.26
N THR A 208 17.15 3.79 -0.25
CA THR A 208 16.48 2.50 -0.35
C THR A 208 16.77 1.70 0.91
N TYR A 209 15.73 1.38 1.67
CA TYR A 209 15.85 0.75 2.97
C TYR A 209 14.61 -0.04 3.37
N THR A 210 14.75 -0.93 4.35
CA THR A 210 13.65 -1.69 4.93
C THR A 210 13.39 -1.19 6.36
N ALA A 211 12.16 -0.74 6.61
CA ALA A 211 11.72 -0.31 7.92
C ALA A 211 10.57 -1.19 8.42
N GLY A 212 10.40 -1.21 9.74
CA GLY A 212 9.38 -1.97 10.45
C GLY A 212 9.94 -2.61 11.72
N ARG A 213 9.06 -3.15 12.53
CA ARG A 213 9.42 -3.82 13.79
C ARG A 213 9.47 -5.33 13.57
N PRO A 214 10.55 -6.04 13.93
CA PRO A 214 10.64 -7.50 13.83
C PRO A 214 9.61 -8.20 14.74
N VAL A 215 9.24 -7.54 15.84
CA VAL A 215 8.21 -8.02 16.78
C VAL A 215 7.29 -6.84 17.11
N ILE A 216 6.01 -7.01 16.86
CA ILE A 216 4.98 -6.04 17.23
C ILE A 216 4.58 -6.30 18.68
N SER A 217 4.66 -5.28 19.55
CA SER A 217 4.32 -5.44 20.97
C SER A 217 2.83 -5.77 21.15
N GLN A 218 2.52 -6.49 22.22
CA GLN A 218 1.12 -6.85 22.54
C GLN A 218 0.23 -5.61 22.77
N LYS A 219 0.82 -4.50 23.24
CA LYS A 219 0.09 -3.23 23.42
C LYS A 219 -0.36 -2.66 22.08
N ILE A 220 0.50 -2.67 21.07
CA ILE A 220 0.16 -2.22 19.71
C ILE A 220 -0.91 -3.13 19.11
N GLN A 221 -0.78 -4.46 19.27
CA GLN A 221 -1.77 -5.40 18.75
C GLN A 221 -3.13 -5.21 19.42
N LEU A 222 -3.16 -5.05 20.74
CA LEU A 222 -4.40 -4.80 21.47
C LEU A 222 -5.03 -3.45 21.08
N ALA A 223 -4.24 -2.39 20.96
CA ALA A 223 -4.72 -1.10 20.47
C ALA A 223 -5.32 -1.22 19.07
N ALA A 224 -4.69 -1.99 18.17
CA ALA A 224 -5.21 -2.24 16.83
C ALA A 224 -6.57 -2.97 16.86
N LEU A 225 -6.71 -3.99 17.71
CA LEU A 225 -7.99 -4.72 17.88
C LEU A 225 -9.10 -3.82 18.39
N GLU A 226 -8.80 -2.98 19.41
CA GLU A 226 -9.78 -2.05 19.97
C GLU A 226 -10.21 -0.97 18.99
N ILE A 227 -9.27 -0.40 18.23
CA ILE A 227 -9.59 0.59 17.19
C ILE A 227 -10.41 -0.07 16.08
N CYS A 228 -10.05 -1.28 15.65
CA CYS A 228 -10.85 -2.04 14.67
C CYS A 228 -12.27 -2.29 15.17
N TYR A 229 -12.44 -2.67 16.44
CA TYR A 229 -13.75 -2.88 17.05
C TYR A 229 -14.58 -1.58 17.08
N ASP A 230 -13.98 -0.48 17.50
CA ASP A 230 -14.64 0.82 17.58
C ASP A 230 -15.08 1.31 16.20
N MET A 231 -14.19 1.27 15.21
CA MET A 231 -14.51 1.62 13.83
C MET A 231 -15.58 0.72 13.23
N TRP A 232 -15.51 -0.60 13.48
CA TRP A 232 -16.48 -1.55 12.98
C TRP A 232 -17.85 -1.36 13.63
N SER A 233 -17.91 -1.10 14.95
CA SER A 233 -19.15 -0.87 15.68
C SER A 233 -19.83 0.45 15.31
N THR A 234 -19.05 1.49 15.05
CA THR A 234 -19.55 2.82 14.63
C THR A 234 -20.18 2.79 13.24
N GLN A 235 -19.75 1.86 12.38
CA GLN A 235 -20.31 1.67 11.04
C GLN A 235 -21.63 0.89 11.03
N ARG A 236 -22.02 0.24 12.15
CA ARG A 236 -23.31 -0.44 12.25
C ARG A 236 -24.37 0.57 12.68
N PRO A 237 -25.31 0.98 11.80
CA PRO A 237 -26.49 1.67 12.27
C PRO A 237 -27.22 0.74 13.26
N TYR A 238 -27.68 1.29 14.34
CA TYR A 238 -28.48 0.61 15.36
C TYR A 238 -29.62 -0.18 14.69
N GLY A 239 -29.57 -1.53 14.74
CA GLY A 239 -30.62 -2.38 14.18
C GLY A 239 -30.25 -3.24 13.00
N ALA A 240 -29.00 -3.60 12.81
CA ALA A 240 -28.50 -4.30 11.62
C ALA A 240 -28.80 -5.81 11.55
N ASP A 241 -30.06 -6.21 11.63
CA ASP A 241 -30.59 -7.40 10.94
C ASP A 241 -31.23 -7.05 9.58
N GLN A 242 -31.24 -5.77 9.20
CA GLN A 242 -31.78 -5.30 7.93
C GLN A 242 -30.77 -4.37 7.25
N LEU A 243 -29.89 -4.95 6.43
CA LEU A 243 -29.14 -4.24 5.41
C LEU A 243 -30.03 -4.02 4.19
N GLU A 244 -30.98 -3.10 4.29
CA GLU A 244 -31.51 -2.39 3.15
C GLU A 244 -30.80 -1.02 3.09
N PRO A 245 -30.13 -0.65 1.99
CA PRO A 245 -29.56 0.68 1.85
C PRO A 245 -30.70 1.69 1.72
N GLY A 246 -31.04 2.35 2.81
CA GLY A 246 -31.88 3.53 2.75
C GLY A 246 -31.17 4.64 1.97
N PRO A 247 -31.86 5.45 1.15
CA PRO A 247 -31.25 6.53 0.40
C PRO A 247 -31.08 7.75 1.29
N SER A 248 -30.11 7.78 2.19
CA SER A 248 -29.63 9.04 2.75
C SER A 248 -28.28 8.88 3.45
N GLU A 249 -27.36 9.68 2.96
CA GLU A 249 -26.04 9.93 3.50
C GLU A 249 -25.07 8.75 3.39
N THR A 250 -24.54 8.60 2.18
CA THR A 250 -23.25 7.96 1.94
C THR A 250 -22.17 8.76 2.66
N ALA A 251 -21.99 8.50 3.97
CA ALA A 251 -20.71 8.74 4.57
C ALA A 251 -19.74 7.83 3.81
N THR A 252 -19.01 8.41 2.87
CA THR A 252 -18.00 7.65 2.13
C THR A 252 -16.97 7.18 3.14
N TRP A 253 -16.45 5.96 2.96
CA TRP A 253 -15.35 5.41 3.76
C TRP A 253 -14.24 6.44 4.01
N GLU A 254 -13.88 7.22 2.99
CA GLU A 254 -12.90 8.31 3.07
C GLU A 254 -13.27 9.39 4.11
N SER A 255 -14.56 9.73 4.26
CA SER A 255 -14.98 10.73 5.25
C SER A 255 -14.89 10.21 6.69
N LEU A 256 -15.09 8.91 6.90
CA LEU A 256 -14.96 8.27 8.21
C LEU A 256 -13.50 8.20 8.64
N VAL A 257 -12.60 7.76 7.78
CA VAL A 257 -11.16 7.68 8.08
C VAL A 257 -10.58 9.06 8.38
N ASN A 258 -10.96 10.10 7.62
CA ASN A 258 -10.46 11.46 7.82
C ASN A 258 -10.98 12.16 9.08
N THR A 259 -12.11 11.72 9.64
CA THR A 259 -12.70 12.31 10.85
C THR A 259 -12.52 11.47 12.11
N TYR A 260 -12.12 10.20 11.96
CA TYR A 260 -11.93 9.30 13.08
C TYR A 260 -10.78 9.73 13.97
N LYS A 261 -11.01 9.73 15.27
CA LYS A 261 -9.97 9.99 16.29
C LYS A 261 -9.72 8.71 17.08
N ILE A 262 -8.47 8.34 17.21
CA ILE A 262 -8.06 7.20 18.04
C ILE A 262 -8.63 7.38 19.46
N PRO A 263 -9.33 6.37 19.99
CA PRO A 263 -9.88 6.44 21.35
C PRO A 263 -8.79 6.71 22.41
N PRO A 264 -9.08 7.48 23.47
CA PRO A 264 -8.07 7.85 24.46
C PRO A 264 -7.38 6.66 25.15
N HIS A 265 -8.08 5.56 25.36
CA HIS A 265 -7.51 4.35 25.94
C HIS A 265 -6.55 3.64 25.00
N ALA A 266 -6.86 3.55 23.70
CA ALA A 266 -5.93 3.02 22.69
C ALA A 266 -4.72 3.94 22.54
N MET A 267 -4.91 5.26 22.54
CA MET A 267 -3.82 6.23 22.52
C MET A 267 -2.91 6.08 23.75
N ALA A 268 -3.47 5.82 24.93
CA ALA A 268 -2.68 5.57 26.14
C ALA A 268 -1.80 4.31 26.04
N MET A 269 -2.27 3.25 25.35
CA MET A 269 -1.44 2.08 25.07
C MET A 269 -0.28 2.39 24.13
N LEU A 270 -0.51 3.24 23.14
CA LEU A 270 0.47 3.62 22.12
C LEU A 270 1.52 4.61 22.65
N SER A 271 1.18 5.45 23.63
CA SER A 271 2.04 6.53 24.14
C SER A 271 3.39 6.06 24.68
N GLY A 272 3.51 4.80 25.13
CA GLY A 272 4.77 4.20 25.57
C GLY A 272 5.61 3.56 24.46
N GLU A 273 5.05 3.48 23.27
CA GLU A 273 5.63 2.85 22.08
C GLU A 273 6.06 3.87 21.03
N GLU A 274 5.88 5.17 21.34
CA GLU A 274 6.25 6.26 20.43
C GLU A 274 7.74 6.22 20.11
N ARG A 275 8.07 6.52 18.86
CA ARG A 275 9.44 6.56 18.38
C ARG A 275 10.17 7.79 18.94
N PRO A 276 11.37 7.64 19.52
CA PRO A 276 12.19 8.78 19.92
C PRO A 276 12.47 9.71 18.73
N GLY A 277 12.10 10.99 18.86
CA GLY A 277 12.42 12.01 17.85
C GLY A 277 11.38 12.22 16.73
N PHE A 278 10.16 11.68 16.84
CA PHE A 278 9.03 11.91 15.92
C PHE A 278 7.99 12.89 16.48
N ARG A 279 8.41 13.87 17.27
CA ARG A 279 7.56 15.03 17.61
C ARG A 279 7.92 16.24 16.79
#